data_6f013b2f875d234182e01ec9a76ed192
#
_entry.id   6f013b2f875d234182e01ec9a76ed192
#
_cell.length_a   1.000
_cell.length_b   1.000
_cell.length_c   1.000
_cell.angle_alpha   90.00
_cell.angle_beta   90.00
_cell.angle_gamma   90.00
#
_symmetry.space_group_name_H-M   'P 1'
#
loop_
_entity.id
_entity.type
_entity.pdbx_description
1 polymer ?
#
loop_
_entity_poly.entity_id
_entity_poly.type
_entity_poly.pdbx_seq_one_letter_code
_entity_poly.pdbx_strand_id
1 'polypeptide(L)'
;MKFTLKNKIIITLIFFLILIIILIVSNLLTKSFYLRNVTTQEQKIFIKKTFLPWKASKEKKEKKFYLQKLTNELNFKKSLDEIIFKEKLKINLDNNLFLEKYTYLKGFETGIDNTFPGSGYLDFFNNNLVVISSRGVLGYSPLNINNFNFKQIENNIHNFINEQQFKKHKRFSIKDLHINNNRIYVSYTEEIKKNCWNMSVLSADFSYSKINFKKLFSPKECIHSMKDNDNEFNAMQSGGRIISLDNNHIIFSTGEFRSRYLAQNIKSINGKLIKININNSNFKIISSGHRNVQGLLYDKDENFLLFTEHGPAGGDEINLLDVTKDTIYNYGWPISSYGYHYSDKLDITRNKKYPFLKSHSSYGYIEPLKYFTPSIGPSEIVKINKKSYIFSCLSCKSIFFFDLDSKNKIHNISKVRVKERVRDMIYRDKKLYLFLEDTASIGIIKL
;
A
#
# COMPACT_ATOMS: atom_id res chain seq x y z
N MET A 1 -2.63 48.16 -42.44
CA MET A 1 -1.33 47.63 -42.87
C MET A 1 -1.52 46.23 -43.40
N LYS A 2 -1.47 45.99 -44.72
CA LYS A 2 -1.64 44.66 -45.32
C LYS A 2 -0.33 43.90 -45.19
N PHE A 3 -0.27 42.91 -44.30
CA PHE A 3 0.91 42.06 -44.22
C PHE A 3 1.05 41.25 -45.53
N THR A 4 2.24 41.31 -46.12
CA THR A 4 2.57 40.49 -47.30
C THR A 4 2.54 39.01 -46.93
N LEU A 5 2.30 38.13 -47.89
CA LEU A 5 2.28 36.68 -47.68
C LEU A 5 3.58 36.19 -47.00
N LYS A 6 4.71 36.79 -47.38
CA LYS A 6 6.05 36.54 -46.82
C LYS A 6 6.10 36.84 -45.31
N ASN A 7 5.51 37.95 -44.85
CA ASN A 7 5.44 38.31 -43.43
C ASN A 7 4.54 37.38 -42.65
N LYS A 8 3.44 36.90 -43.21
CA LYS A 8 2.57 35.91 -42.56
C LYS A 8 3.30 34.58 -42.35
N ILE A 9 4.05 34.10 -43.35
CA ILE A 9 4.85 32.85 -43.24
C ILE A 9 5.93 33.00 -42.16
N ILE A 10 6.65 34.13 -42.14
CA ILE A 10 7.67 34.40 -41.11
C ILE A 10 7.06 34.40 -39.72
N ILE A 11 5.92 35.05 -39.50
CA ILE A 11 5.23 35.10 -38.20
C ILE A 11 4.80 33.70 -37.79
N THR A 12 4.28 32.87 -38.71
CA THR A 12 3.88 31.50 -38.44
C THR A 12 5.07 30.63 -38.07
N LEU A 13 6.21 30.77 -38.75
CA LEU A 13 7.45 30.04 -38.44
C LEU A 13 8.03 30.46 -37.07
N ILE A 14 8.01 31.74 -36.74
CA ILE A 14 8.43 32.25 -35.43
C ILE A 14 7.52 31.69 -34.33
N PHE A 15 6.19 31.66 -34.57
CA PHE A 15 5.23 31.09 -33.62
C PHE A 15 5.47 29.58 -33.39
N PHE A 16 5.73 28.81 -34.45
CA PHE A 16 6.09 27.40 -34.38
C PHE A 16 7.42 27.19 -33.66
N LEU A 17 8.42 28.00 -33.89
CA LEU A 17 9.71 27.93 -33.22
C LEU A 17 9.57 28.22 -31.72
N ILE A 18 8.80 29.23 -31.36
CA ILE A 18 8.48 29.54 -29.95
C ILE A 18 7.73 28.40 -29.30
N LEU A 19 6.78 27.78 -29.99
CA LEU A 19 6.02 26.62 -29.50
C LEU A 19 6.94 25.40 -29.25
N ILE A 20 7.87 25.12 -30.16
CA ILE A 20 8.89 24.08 -30.02
C ILE A 20 9.82 24.38 -28.84
N ILE A 21 10.27 25.60 -28.68
CA ILE A 21 11.10 26.00 -27.55
C ILE A 21 10.33 25.83 -26.23
N ILE A 22 9.06 26.23 -26.17
CA ILE A 22 8.20 26.06 -25.00
C ILE A 22 8.04 24.55 -24.69
N LEU A 23 7.84 23.71 -25.69
CA LEU A 23 7.73 22.24 -25.53
C LEU A 23 9.05 21.64 -25.04
N ILE A 24 10.18 22.05 -25.59
CA ILE A 24 11.51 21.59 -25.16
C ILE A 24 11.79 22.04 -23.72
N VAL A 25 11.56 23.33 -23.43
CA VAL A 25 11.74 23.89 -22.08
C VAL A 25 10.79 23.23 -21.09
N SER A 26 9.52 23.01 -21.46
CA SER A 26 8.56 22.32 -20.60
C SER A 26 8.96 20.87 -20.34
N ASN A 27 9.51 20.19 -21.33
CA ASN A 27 10.00 18.81 -21.20
C ASN A 27 11.30 18.76 -20.35
N LEU A 28 12.20 19.71 -20.52
CA LEU A 28 13.39 19.91 -19.70
C LEU A 28 13.00 20.29 -18.26
N LEU A 29 12.04 21.18 -18.05
CA LEU A 29 11.54 21.60 -16.74
C LEU A 29 10.82 20.47 -16.01
N THR A 30 10.12 19.58 -16.71
CA THR A 30 9.44 18.43 -16.09
C THR A 30 10.35 17.23 -15.85
N LYS A 31 11.44 17.13 -16.62
CA LYS A 31 12.49 16.12 -16.43
C LYS A 31 13.67 16.66 -15.62
N SER A 32 13.81 17.99 -15.50
CA SER A 32 14.91 18.60 -14.77
C SER A 32 14.76 18.27 -13.28
N PHE A 33 15.72 17.53 -12.81
CA PHE A 33 15.95 17.15 -11.44
C PHE A 33 15.97 18.35 -10.48
N TYR A 34 16.61 19.43 -10.87
CA TYR A 34 16.74 20.64 -10.06
C TYR A 34 15.38 21.23 -9.68
N LEU A 35 14.42 21.27 -10.62
CA LEU A 35 13.07 21.77 -10.37
C LEU A 35 12.20 20.83 -9.54
N ARG A 36 12.46 19.51 -9.57
CA ARG A 36 11.73 18.56 -8.73
C ARG A 36 12.02 18.71 -7.25
N ASN A 37 13.25 19.05 -6.91
CA ASN A 37 13.72 19.08 -5.52
C ASN A 37 13.70 20.46 -4.88
N VAL A 38 13.81 21.52 -5.70
CA VAL A 38 13.84 22.91 -5.23
C VAL A 38 12.44 23.54 -5.22
N THR A 39 11.49 23.01 -6.02
CA THR A 39 10.14 23.56 -6.09
C THR A 39 9.19 22.94 -5.07
N THR A 40 8.44 23.77 -4.35
CA THR A 40 7.34 23.34 -3.49
C THR A 40 6.25 22.66 -4.32
N GLN A 41 5.37 21.88 -3.67
CA GLN A 41 4.23 21.27 -4.37
C GLN A 41 3.32 22.33 -5.03
N GLU A 42 3.19 23.50 -4.44
CA GLU A 42 2.43 24.63 -5.01
C GLU A 42 3.07 25.14 -6.29
N GLN A 43 4.40 25.33 -6.28
CA GLN A 43 5.15 25.71 -7.48
C GLN A 43 5.06 24.66 -8.59
N LYS A 44 5.13 23.37 -8.24
CA LYS A 44 4.92 22.27 -9.20
C LYS A 44 3.52 22.32 -9.83
N ILE A 45 2.48 22.60 -9.03
CA ILE A 45 1.10 22.75 -9.52
C ILE A 45 0.99 23.95 -10.45
N PHE A 46 1.59 25.10 -10.10
CA PHE A 46 1.61 26.31 -10.92
C PHE A 46 2.29 26.04 -12.27
N ILE A 47 3.51 25.50 -12.27
CA ILE A 47 4.27 25.15 -13.47
C ILE A 47 3.46 24.23 -14.38
N LYS A 48 2.81 23.21 -13.79
CA LYS A 48 2.02 22.25 -14.53
C LYS A 48 0.78 22.86 -15.17
N LYS A 49 0.08 23.74 -14.47
CA LYS A 49 -1.08 24.45 -15.02
C LYS A 49 -0.70 25.41 -16.16
N THR A 50 0.43 26.10 -16.01
CA THR A 50 0.87 27.13 -16.95
C THR A 50 1.51 26.53 -18.19
N PHE A 51 2.43 25.57 -18.03
CA PHE A 51 3.26 25.06 -19.12
C PHE A 51 2.83 23.69 -19.65
N LEU A 52 1.94 22.96 -18.97
CA LEU A 52 1.47 21.64 -19.35
C LEU A 52 -0.05 21.51 -19.20
N PRO A 53 -0.86 22.38 -19.84
CA PRO A 53 -2.30 22.43 -19.63
C PRO A 53 -3.01 21.12 -19.98
N TRP A 54 -2.50 20.33 -20.94
CA TRP A 54 -3.03 19.01 -21.28
C TRP A 54 -2.85 17.99 -20.13
N LYS A 55 -1.71 18.01 -19.42
CA LYS A 55 -1.51 17.15 -18.23
C LYS A 55 -2.42 17.58 -17.09
N ALA A 56 -2.57 18.89 -16.89
CA ALA A 56 -3.49 19.43 -15.88
C ALA A 56 -4.95 19.06 -16.20
N SER A 57 -5.36 19.09 -17.48
CA SER A 57 -6.69 18.69 -17.94
C SER A 57 -6.93 17.18 -17.72
N LYS A 58 -5.94 16.34 -18.06
CA LYS A 58 -6.03 14.89 -17.81
C LYS A 58 -6.22 14.59 -16.31
N GLU A 59 -5.41 15.20 -15.45
CA GLU A 59 -5.53 15.02 -14.00
C GLU A 59 -6.88 15.51 -13.45
N LYS A 60 -7.42 16.61 -14.00
CA LYS A 60 -8.75 17.10 -13.63
C LYS A 60 -9.83 16.08 -13.99
N LYS A 61 -9.76 15.45 -15.17
CA LYS A 61 -10.68 14.38 -15.60
C LYS A 61 -10.58 13.15 -14.68
N GLU A 62 -9.36 12.71 -14.41
CA GLU A 62 -9.09 11.57 -13.51
C GLU A 62 -9.62 11.86 -12.09
N LYS A 63 -9.39 13.07 -11.57
CA LYS A 63 -9.93 13.48 -10.27
C LYS A 63 -11.45 13.49 -10.25
N LYS A 64 -12.09 14.00 -11.30
CA LYS A 64 -13.57 14.01 -11.43
C LYS A 64 -14.13 12.59 -11.40
N PHE A 65 -13.52 11.68 -12.17
CA PHE A 65 -13.91 10.28 -12.21
C PHE A 65 -13.73 9.58 -10.85
N TYR A 66 -12.58 9.82 -10.19
CA TYR A 66 -12.36 9.32 -8.84
C TYR A 66 -13.42 9.83 -7.84
N LEU A 67 -13.74 11.13 -7.87
CA LEU A 67 -14.73 11.70 -6.95
C LEU A 67 -16.12 11.11 -7.17
N GLN A 68 -16.50 10.82 -8.42
CA GLN A 68 -17.77 10.15 -8.72
C GLN A 68 -17.81 8.74 -8.12
N LYS A 69 -16.75 7.95 -8.33
CA LYS A 69 -16.64 6.62 -7.71
C LYS A 69 -16.68 6.68 -6.19
N LEU A 70 -15.96 7.63 -5.60
CA LEU A 70 -15.97 7.86 -4.15
C LEU A 70 -17.38 8.12 -3.64
N THR A 71 -18.12 9.03 -4.27
CA THR A 71 -19.50 9.34 -3.88
C THR A 71 -20.40 8.09 -3.96
N ASN A 72 -20.29 7.32 -5.03
CA ASN A 72 -21.06 6.08 -5.20
C ASN A 72 -20.76 5.07 -4.08
N GLU A 73 -19.48 4.85 -3.78
CA GLU A 73 -19.04 3.90 -2.73
C GLU A 73 -19.50 4.36 -1.33
N LEU A 74 -19.38 5.66 -1.03
CA LEU A 74 -19.84 6.20 0.26
C LEU A 74 -21.38 6.17 0.40
N ASN A 75 -22.12 6.38 -0.67
CA ASN A 75 -23.59 6.22 -0.67
C ASN A 75 -23.97 4.76 -0.49
N PHE A 76 -23.29 3.84 -1.18
CA PHE A 76 -23.48 2.40 -1.02
C PHE A 76 -23.19 1.94 0.41
N LYS A 77 -22.13 2.47 1.04
CA LYS A 77 -21.86 2.21 2.46
C LYS A 77 -23.03 2.63 3.37
N LYS A 78 -23.67 3.75 3.06
CA LYS A 78 -24.82 4.27 3.86
C LYS A 78 -26.10 3.48 3.65
N SER A 79 -26.32 2.91 2.45
CA SER A 79 -27.53 2.14 2.14
C SER A 79 -27.58 0.80 2.86
N LEU A 80 -26.43 0.27 3.29
CA LEU A 80 -26.28 -1.06 3.88
C LEU A 80 -26.79 -2.21 3.00
N ASP A 81 -26.88 -1.97 1.67
CA ASP A 81 -27.22 -3.01 0.69
C ASP A 81 -26.19 -4.15 0.71
N GLU A 82 -26.60 -5.33 0.26
CA GLU A 82 -25.67 -6.47 0.13
C GLU A 82 -24.54 -6.16 -0.87
N ILE A 83 -23.32 -6.57 -0.53
CA ILE A 83 -22.17 -6.53 -1.42
C ILE A 83 -22.27 -7.75 -2.34
N ILE A 84 -22.79 -7.53 -3.53
CA ILE A 84 -22.95 -8.55 -4.57
C ILE A 84 -21.77 -8.52 -5.54
N PHE A 85 -21.48 -9.62 -6.19
CA PHE A 85 -20.54 -9.71 -7.29
C PHE A 85 -21.27 -9.80 -8.64
N LYS A 86 -20.58 -9.40 -9.70
CA LYS A 86 -21.16 -9.36 -11.05
C LYS A 86 -21.25 -10.76 -11.68
N GLU A 87 -20.19 -11.55 -11.54
CA GLU A 87 -20.07 -12.88 -12.15
C GLU A 87 -19.08 -13.76 -11.38
N LYS A 88 -19.24 -15.08 -11.53
CA LYS A 88 -18.32 -16.09 -11.03
C LYS A 88 -17.58 -16.73 -12.24
N LEU A 89 -16.25 -16.76 -12.17
CA LEU A 89 -15.39 -17.34 -13.19
C LEU A 89 -14.53 -18.45 -12.58
N LYS A 90 -14.23 -19.47 -13.39
CA LYS A 90 -13.21 -20.48 -13.06
C LYS A 90 -12.06 -20.33 -14.04
N ILE A 91 -10.86 -20.08 -13.53
CA ILE A 91 -9.66 -19.79 -14.30
C ILE A 91 -8.60 -20.83 -14.01
N ASN A 92 -8.06 -21.46 -15.05
CA ASN A 92 -6.93 -22.37 -14.90
C ASN A 92 -5.65 -21.55 -14.66
N LEU A 93 -4.92 -21.98 -13.64
CA LEU A 93 -3.60 -21.43 -13.29
C LEU A 93 -2.49 -22.43 -13.62
N ASP A 94 -1.25 -22.03 -13.41
CA ASP A 94 -0.10 -22.93 -13.47
C ASP A 94 -0.21 -24.03 -12.38
N ASN A 95 0.52 -25.12 -12.52
CA ASN A 95 0.62 -26.22 -11.55
C ASN A 95 -0.73 -26.92 -11.23
N ASN A 96 -1.63 -27.04 -12.22
CA ASN A 96 -2.95 -27.65 -12.08
C ASN A 96 -3.85 -27.01 -11.00
N LEU A 97 -3.57 -25.79 -10.61
CA LEU A 97 -4.40 -25.01 -9.71
C LEU A 97 -5.53 -24.32 -10.47
N PHE A 98 -6.62 -24.02 -9.75
CA PHE A 98 -7.78 -23.30 -10.26
C PHE A 98 -8.07 -22.11 -9.36
N LEU A 99 -8.36 -20.97 -10.00
CA LEU A 99 -8.89 -19.80 -9.33
C LEU A 99 -10.40 -19.71 -9.56
N GLU A 100 -11.16 -19.83 -8.50
CA GLU A 100 -12.56 -19.40 -8.47
C GLU A 100 -12.59 -17.89 -8.18
N LYS A 101 -13.10 -17.11 -9.12
CA LYS A 101 -13.08 -15.65 -9.04
C LYS A 101 -14.49 -15.09 -9.03
N TYR A 102 -14.81 -14.32 -7.99
CA TYR A 102 -16.06 -13.57 -7.80
C TYR A 102 -15.80 -12.11 -8.12
N THR A 103 -16.22 -11.66 -9.32
CA THR A 103 -15.75 -10.42 -9.92
C THR A 103 -16.61 -9.21 -9.59
N TYR A 104 -15.95 -8.05 -9.50
CA TYR A 104 -16.59 -6.73 -9.39
C TYR A 104 -17.54 -6.61 -8.20
N LEU A 105 -16.99 -6.69 -6.99
CA LEU A 105 -17.74 -6.45 -5.76
C LEU A 105 -18.30 -5.03 -5.74
N LYS A 106 -19.63 -4.92 -5.62
CA LYS A 106 -20.31 -3.64 -5.48
C LYS A 106 -19.81 -2.92 -4.22
N GLY A 107 -19.52 -1.64 -4.32
CA GLY A 107 -18.98 -0.86 -3.20
C GLY A 107 -17.45 -0.91 -3.02
N PHE A 108 -16.72 -1.48 -3.99
CA PHE A 108 -15.25 -1.56 -3.98
C PHE A 108 -14.61 -0.87 -5.21
N GLU A 109 -15.32 0.09 -5.82
CA GLU A 109 -14.91 0.69 -7.10
C GLU A 109 -13.80 1.74 -6.97
N THR A 110 -13.56 2.29 -5.78
CA THR A 110 -12.49 3.28 -5.59
C THR A 110 -11.14 2.61 -5.44
N GLY A 111 -10.40 2.48 -6.52
CA GLY A 111 -9.03 1.98 -6.49
C GLY A 111 -8.05 2.97 -5.87
N ILE A 112 -6.90 2.46 -5.45
CA ILE A 112 -5.74 3.28 -5.05
C ILE A 112 -5.22 4.04 -6.26
N ASP A 113 -5.29 3.45 -7.42
CA ASP A 113 -4.95 4.07 -8.70
C ASP A 113 -6.14 4.00 -9.67
N ASN A 114 -6.23 4.94 -10.63
CA ASN A 114 -7.29 4.93 -11.64
C ASN A 114 -7.22 3.71 -12.56
N THR A 115 -6.09 3.02 -12.56
CA THR A 115 -5.87 1.81 -13.33
C THR A 115 -6.56 0.59 -12.71
N PHE A 116 -6.92 0.66 -11.41
CA PHE A 116 -7.48 -0.47 -10.66
C PHE A 116 -8.82 -0.07 -10.06
N PRO A 117 -9.86 -0.92 -10.16
CA PRO A 117 -11.20 -0.62 -9.70
C PRO A 117 -11.32 -0.44 -8.20
N GLY A 118 -10.59 -1.26 -7.39
CA GLY A 118 -10.70 -1.14 -5.95
C GLY A 118 -9.70 -1.97 -5.19
N SER A 119 -9.35 -1.49 -4.00
CA SER A 119 -8.56 -2.21 -2.99
C SER A 119 -9.42 -2.62 -1.82
N GLY A 120 -9.11 -3.77 -1.24
CA GLY A 120 -9.74 -4.29 -0.04
C GLY A 120 -8.82 -5.22 0.73
N TYR A 121 -9.26 -5.56 1.94
CA TYR A 121 -8.53 -6.42 2.87
C TYR A 121 -9.47 -7.46 3.44
N LEU A 122 -8.94 -8.61 3.80
CA LEU A 122 -9.66 -9.81 4.20
C LEU A 122 -9.22 -10.26 5.58
N ASP A 123 -10.15 -10.81 6.35
CA ASP A 123 -9.83 -11.67 7.49
C ASP A 123 -10.99 -12.62 7.77
N PHE A 124 -10.83 -13.52 8.72
CA PHE A 124 -11.88 -14.42 9.16
C PHE A 124 -12.41 -14.03 10.54
N PHE A 125 -13.72 -14.16 10.70
CA PHE A 125 -14.33 -14.20 12.02
C PHE A 125 -15.25 -15.42 12.13
N ASN A 126 -14.92 -16.33 13.05
CA ASN A 126 -15.54 -17.64 13.13
C ASN A 126 -15.50 -18.37 11.77
N ASN A 127 -16.65 -18.76 11.23
CA ASN A 127 -16.77 -19.42 9.92
C ASN A 127 -17.22 -18.43 8.81
N ASN A 128 -16.85 -17.17 8.92
CA ASN A 128 -17.19 -16.15 7.94
C ASN A 128 -15.91 -15.49 7.38
N LEU A 129 -15.93 -15.21 6.08
CA LEU A 129 -15.00 -14.30 5.45
C LEU A 129 -15.49 -12.87 5.68
N VAL A 130 -14.62 -12.02 6.20
CA VAL A 130 -14.86 -10.59 6.40
C VAL A 130 -14.03 -9.81 5.39
N VAL A 131 -14.64 -8.80 4.78
CA VAL A 131 -13.98 -7.95 3.78
C VAL A 131 -14.22 -6.48 4.08
N ILE A 132 -13.19 -5.66 3.93
CA ILE A 132 -13.31 -4.19 4.04
C ILE A 132 -12.75 -3.52 2.79
N SER A 133 -13.48 -2.53 2.24
CA SER A 133 -12.94 -1.70 1.17
C SER A 133 -12.00 -0.63 1.70
N SER A 134 -11.17 -0.07 0.82
CA SER A 134 -10.29 1.04 1.17
C SER A 134 -11.01 2.32 1.65
N ARG A 135 -12.36 2.35 1.57
CA ARG A 135 -13.25 3.46 2.01
C ARG A 135 -14.17 3.08 3.17
N GLY A 136 -14.07 1.84 3.66
CA GLY A 136 -14.80 1.40 4.86
C GLY A 136 -16.16 0.76 4.60
N VAL A 137 -16.44 0.32 3.39
CA VAL A 137 -17.50 -0.67 3.16
C VAL A 137 -17.03 -1.96 3.79
N LEU A 138 -17.71 -2.43 4.82
CA LEU A 138 -17.36 -3.61 5.60
C LEU A 138 -18.47 -4.63 5.47
N GLY A 139 -18.13 -5.88 5.23
CA GLY A 139 -19.13 -6.93 5.09
C GLY A 139 -18.58 -8.31 5.44
N TYR A 140 -19.48 -9.27 5.60
CA TYR A 140 -19.13 -10.66 5.87
C TYR A 140 -19.99 -11.63 5.05
N SER A 141 -19.44 -12.81 4.77
CA SER A 141 -20.12 -13.91 4.11
C SER A 141 -19.70 -15.23 4.72
N PRO A 142 -20.66 -16.18 4.97
CA PRO A 142 -20.31 -17.52 5.40
C PRO A 142 -19.45 -18.26 4.36
N LEU A 143 -18.49 -19.07 4.83
CA LEU A 143 -17.58 -19.83 3.96
C LEU A 143 -18.23 -21.03 3.27
N ASN A 144 -19.38 -21.52 3.77
CA ASN A 144 -20.02 -22.76 3.34
C ASN A 144 -21.06 -22.56 2.23
N ILE A 145 -21.15 -21.38 1.64
CA ILE A 145 -22.14 -21.05 0.61
C ILE A 145 -21.48 -21.13 -0.76
N ASN A 146 -22.18 -21.71 -1.75
CA ASN A 146 -21.72 -21.80 -3.14
C ASN A 146 -21.56 -20.42 -3.83
N ASN A 147 -22.16 -19.38 -3.24
CA ASN A 147 -22.07 -17.98 -3.70
C ASN A 147 -21.77 -17.08 -2.51
N PHE A 148 -20.75 -16.25 -2.64
CA PHE A 148 -20.44 -15.22 -1.65
C PHE A 148 -21.37 -14.02 -1.82
N ASN A 149 -22.40 -13.93 -0.95
CA ASN A 149 -23.15 -12.68 -0.79
C ASN A 149 -22.76 -12.08 0.56
N PHE A 150 -22.12 -10.95 0.53
CA PHE A 150 -21.66 -10.29 1.74
C PHE A 150 -22.75 -9.37 2.28
N LYS A 151 -23.16 -9.62 3.52
CA LYS A 151 -23.99 -8.66 4.26
C LYS A 151 -23.11 -7.54 4.77
N GLN A 152 -23.53 -6.28 4.54
CA GLN A 152 -22.79 -5.15 5.11
C GLN A 152 -22.93 -5.09 6.63
N ILE A 153 -21.87 -4.64 7.28
CA ILE A 153 -21.82 -4.33 8.71
C ILE A 153 -21.81 -2.81 8.85
N GLU A 154 -22.79 -2.25 9.56
CA GLU A 154 -22.79 -0.83 9.89
C GLU A 154 -21.55 -0.46 10.71
N ASN A 155 -20.89 0.65 10.39
CA ASN A 155 -19.70 1.08 11.11
C ASN A 155 -19.51 2.60 11.08
N ASN A 156 -18.79 3.11 12.09
CA ASN A 156 -18.52 4.53 12.28
C ASN A 156 -17.13 4.97 11.79
N ILE A 157 -16.48 4.25 10.88
CA ILE A 157 -15.14 4.60 10.36
C ILE A 157 -15.11 6.02 9.80
N HIS A 158 -16.23 6.51 9.24
CA HIS A 158 -16.35 7.87 8.70
C HIS A 158 -16.11 8.99 9.73
N ASN A 159 -16.18 8.69 11.03
CA ASN A 159 -15.84 9.64 12.09
C ASN A 159 -14.32 9.85 12.23
N PHE A 160 -13.49 8.93 11.69
CA PHE A 160 -12.04 8.94 11.81
C PHE A 160 -11.34 9.25 10.48
N ILE A 161 -11.84 8.70 9.39
CA ILE A 161 -11.42 9.02 8.03
C ILE A 161 -12.66 9.34 7.18
N ASN A 162 -12.85 10.60 6.88
CA ASN A 162 -14.07 11.11 6.27
C ASN A 162 -13.89 11.42 4.78
N GLU A 163 -15.01 11.76 4.14
CA GLU A 163 -15.05 12.11 2.72
C GLU A 163 -14.08 13.23 2.35
N GLN A 164 -13.86 14.22 3.23
CA GLN A 164 -12.96 15.35 2.95
C GLN A 164 -11.50 14.89 2.84
N GLN A 165 -11.09 13.93 3.67
CA GLN A 165 -9.76 13.34 3.61
C GLN A 165 -9.59 12.52 2.33
N PHE A 166 -10.58 11.70 1.98
CA PHE A 166 -10.56 10.94 0.71
C PHE A 166 -10.51 11.86 -0.52
N LYS A 167 -11.23 12.99 -0.51
CA LYS A 167 -11.21 13.98 -1.60
C LYS A 167 -9.86 14.66 -1.81
N LYS A 168 -9.01 14.74 -0.79
CA LYS A 168 -7.68 15.33 -0.91
C LYS A 168 -6.78 14.51 -1.84
N HIS A 169 -6.75 13.19 -1.64
CA HIS A 169 -6.02 12.29 -2.52
C HIS A 169 -6.53 10.84 -2.38
N LYS A 170 -6.63 10.14 -3.51
CA LYS A 170 -7.08 8.74 -3.58
C LYS A 170 -6.21 7.73 -2.78
N ARG A 171 -5.01 8.10 -2.38
CA ARG A 171 -4.08 7.26 -1.61
C ARG A 171 -4.30 7.33 -0.10
N PHE A 172 -5.09 8.28 0.39
CA PHE A 172 -5.54 8.27 1.78
C PHE A 172 -6.69 7.26 1.92
N SER A 173 -6.49 6.26 2.74
CA SER A 173 -7.39 5.10 2.75
C SER A 173 -7.17 4.22 3.98
N ILE A 174 -8.05 3.23 4.15
CA ILE A 174 -7.79 2.05 4.97
C ILE A 174 -6.64 1.27 4.33
N LYS A 175 -5.80 0.66 5.16
CA LYS A 175 -4.57 -0.03 4.75
C LYS A 175 -4.47 -1.46 5.22
N ASP A 176 -5.32 -1.87 6.16
CA ASP A 176 -5.42 -3.25 6.61
C ASP A 176 -6.66 -3.51 7.44
N LEU A 177 -7.01 -4.80 7.56
CA LEU A 177 -8.03 -5.38 8.42
C LEU A 177 -7.42 -6.57 9.14
N HIS A 178 -7.56 -6.63 10.46
CA HIS A 178 -7.15 -7.79 11.26
C HIS A 178 -8.18 -8.11 12.34
N ILE A 179 -8.49 -9.38 12.54
CA ILE A 179 -9.45 -9.85 13.54
C ILE A 179 -8.76 -10.90 14.42
N ASN A 180 -8.80 -10.69 15.73
CA ASN A 180 -8.32 -11.66 16.71
C ASN A 180 -9.13 -11.57 18.00
N ASN A 181 -9.47 -12.73 18.59
CA ASN A 181 -10.16 -12.82 19.88
C ASN A 181 -11.38 -11.90 19.99
N ASN A 182 -12.33 -11.99 19.05
CA ASN A 182 -13.53 -11.16 18.95
C ASN A 182 -13.28 -9.66 18.78
N ARG A 183 -12.05 -9.24 18.52
CA ARG A 183 -11.69 -7.85 18.31
C ARG A 183 -11.24 -7.61 16.88
N ILE A 184 -11.76 -6.55 16.28
CA ILE A 184 -11.41 -6.10 14.95
C ILE A 184 -10.49 -4.88 15.04
N TYR A 185 -9.45 -4.86 14.20
CA TYR A 185 -8.50 -3.77 14.04
C TYR A 185 -8.50 -3.31 12.60
N VAL A 186 -8.45 -2.00 12.39
CA VAL A 186 -8.39 -1.38 11.06
C VAL A 186 -7.33 -0.30 11.08
N SER A 187 -6.35 -0.40 10.19
CA SER A 187 -5.36 0.66 10.01
C SER A 187 -5.78 1.62 8.90
N TYR A 188 -5.39 2.88 9.03
CA TYR A 188 -5.75 3.91 8.06
C TYR A 188 -4.76 5.06 8.08
N THR A 189 -4.72 5.82 6.98
CA THR A 189 -3.99 7.09 6.93
C THR A 189 -4.81 8.17 7.63
N GLU A 190 -4.28 8.71 8.71
CA GLU A 190 -4.93 9.77 9.49
C GLU A 190 -4.35 11.14 9.17
N GLU A 191 -5.21 12.12 8.98
CA GLU A 191 -4.82 13.52 8.99
C GLU A 191 -4.76 14.02 10.44
N ILE A 192 -3.59 13.91 11.07
CA ILE A 192 -3.35 14.31 12.46
C ILE A 192 -3.55 15.83 12.66
N LYS A 193 -3.07 16.60 11.69
CA LYS A 193 -3.25 18.05 11.55
C LYS A 193 -3.45 18.38 10.08
N LYS A 194 -3.94 19.57 9.76
CA LYS A 194 -4.16 19.99 8.37
C LYS A 194 -2.96 19.71 7.47
N ASN A 195 -3.15 18.87 6.46
CA ASN A 195 -2.13 18.39 5.51
C ASN A 195 -0.94 17.65 6.16
N CYS A 196 -1.07 17.18 7.38
CA CYS A 196 -0.05 16.46 8.12
C CYS A 196 -0.56 15.06 8.51
N TRP A 197 0.08 14.02 7.99
CA TRP A 197 -0.45 12.65 7.92
C TRP A 197 0.44 11.66 8.63
N ASN A 198 -0.18 10.63 9.21
CA ASN A 198 0.52 9.43 9.65
C ASN A 198 -0.43 8.22 9.61
N MET A 199 0.07 7.07 10.04
CA MET A 199 -0.71 5.85 10.17
C MET A 199 -1.29 5.71 11.57
N SER A 200 -2.56 5.28 11.64
CA SER A 200 -3.30 5.08 12.89
C SER A 200 -4.07 3.77 12.85
N VAL A 201 -4.46 3.28 14.03
CA VAL A 201 -5.22 2.03 14.19
C VAL A 201 -6.49 2.30 14.97
N LEU A 202 -7.61 1.82 14.42
CA LEU A 202 -8.90 1.71 15.09
C LEU A 202 -9.06 0.31 15.65
N SER A 203 -9.82 0.17 16.74
CA SER A 203 -10.27 -1.14 17.23
C SER A 203 -11.69 -1.09 17.76
N ALA A 204 -12.36 -2.23 17.74
CA ALA A 204 -13.68 -2.44 18.33
C ALA A 204 -13.87 -3.92 18.66
N ASP A 205 -14.87 -4.24 19.46
CA ASP A 205 -15.37 -5.59 19.55
C ASP A 205 -16.14 -5.92 18.26
N PHE A 206 -15.96 -7.14 17.74
CA PHE A 206 -16.59 -7.54 16.50
C PHE A 206 -18.08 -7.79 16.71
N SER A 207 -18.89 -7.32 15.78
CA SER A 207 -20.33 -7.60 15.72
C SER A 207 -20.78 -7.68 14.26
N TYR A 208 -21.68 -8.60 13.94
CA TYR A 208 -22.23 -8.74 12.59
C TYR A 208 -23.27 -7.67 12.21
N SER A 209 -23.81 -6.95 13.19
CA SER A 209 -24.81 -5.89 12.93
C SER A 209 -24.19 -4.50 12.84
N LYS A 210 -23.40 -4.14 13.87
CA LYS A 210 -22.84 -2.79 13.98
C LYS A 210 -21.52 -2.81 14.76
N ILE A 211 -20.51 -2.14 14.23
CA ILE A 211 -19.20 -1.99 14.86
C ILE A 211 -18.92 -0.52 15.15
N ASN A 212 -18.69 -0.23 16.43
CA ASN A 212 -18.36 1.12 16.92
C ASN A 212 -16.87 1.19 17.21
N PHE A 213 -16.08 1.54 16.22
CA PHE A 213 -14.64 1.73 16.35
C PHE A 213 -14.28 2.87 17.30
N LYS A 214 -13.15 2.68 17.98
CA LYS A 214 -12.44 3.71 18.76
C LYS A 214 -10.99 3.74 18.31
N LYS A 215 -10.29 4.88 18.52
CA LYS A 215 -8.86 4.93 18.26
C LYS A 215 -8.13 4.08 19.30
N LEU A 216 -7.39 3.08 18.81
CA LEU A 216 -6.45 2.32 19.62
C LEU A 216 -5.09 3.02 19.61
N PHE A 217 -4.65 3.49 18.45
CA PHE A 217 -3.36 4.14 18.29
C PHE A 217 -3.46 5.31 17.30
N SER A 218 -2.92 6.45 17.69
CA SER A 218 -2.78 7.63 16.84
C SER A 218 -1.52 8.39 17.28
N PRO A 219 -0.52 8.54 16.42
CA PRO A 219 0.74 9.19 16.80
C PRO A 219 0.57 10.70 16.89
N LYS A 220 1.41 11.35 17.73
CA LYS A 220 1.53 12.82 17.75
C LYS A 220 2.35 13.33 16.55
N GLU A 221 3.28 12.50 16.06
CA GLU A 221 4.12 12.77 14.90
C GLU A 221 3.30 12.71 13.62
N CYS A 222 3.54 13.63 12.69
CA CYS A 222 2.95 13.57 11.35
C CYS A 222 3.87 14.20 10.29
N ILE A 223 3.72 13.77 9.05
CA ILE A 223 4.48 14.23 7.89
C ILE A 223 3.62 15.16 7.05
N HIS A 224 4.11 16.38 6.81
CA HIS A 224 3.36 17.39 6.06
C HIS A 224 3.42 17.11 4.56
N SER A 225 2.27 16.82 3.94
CA SER A 225 2.18 16.36 2.54
C SER A 225 2.61 17.41 1.49
N MET A 226 2.68 18.69 1.88
CA MET A 226 3.05 19.80 0.99
C MET A 226 4.46 20.35 1.26
N LYS A 227 5.04 20.05 2.44
CA LYS A 227 6.28 20.64 2.94
C LYS A 227 7.14 19.59 3.67
N ASP A 228 7.27 18.38 3.11
CA ASP A 228 8.19 17.40 3.67
C ASP A 228 9.64 17.72 3.28
N ASN A 229 10.61 17.25 4.06
CA ASN A 229 12.02 17.57 3.88
C ASN A 229 12.61 17.06 2.56
N ASP A 230 12.04 15.98 2.00
CA ASP A 230 12.50 15.41 0.74
C ASP A 230 11.65 15.88 -0.45
N ASN A 231 10.58 16.67 -0.21
CA ASN A 231 9.58 17.12 -1.21
C ASN A 231 8.99 15.97 -2.06
N GLU A 232 8.91 14.77 -1.47
CA GLU A 232 8.50 13.55 -2.18
C GLU A 232 7.29 12.84 -1.53
N PHE A 233 6.60 13.46 -0.57
CA PHE A 233 5.50 12.84 0.19
C PHE A 233 4.62 11.92 -0.67
N ASN A 234 4.42 10.69 -0.20
CA ASN A 234 3.63 9.70 -0.91
C ASN A 234 2.92 8.72 0.04
N ALA A 235 1.61 8.86 0.18
CA ALA A 235 0.79 8.01 1.03
C ALA A 235 0.63 6.53 0.54
N MET A 236 1.24 6.15 -0.59
CA MET A 236 1.36 4.73 -0.95
C MET A 236 2.43 4.02 -0.12
N GLN A 237 3.36 4.77 0.48
CA GLN A 237 4.46 4.22 1.27
C GLN A 237 4.19 4.43 2.75
N SER A 238 3.04 3.97 3.18
CA SER A 238 2.52 4.16 4.53
C SER A 238 2.66 2.94 5.43
N GLY A 239 3.02 1.75 4.89
CA GLY A 239 2.88 0.51 5.63
C GLY A 239 1.40 0.20 5.88
N GLY A 240 1.08 -0.21 7.09
CA GLY A 240 -0.30 -0.34 7.56
C GLY A 240 -0.68 -1.74 8.03
N ARG A 241 0.16 -2.75 7.84
CA ARG A 241 -0.14 -4.13 8.22
C ARG A 241 -0.22 -4.32 9.72
N ILE A 242 -1.19 -5.13 10.14
CA ILE A 242 -1.47 -5.46 11.53
C ILE A 242 -1.47 -6.98 11.69
N ILE A 243 -0.80 -7.48 12.73
CA ILE A 243 -0.91 -8.87 13.16
C ILE A 243 -0.90 -8.96 14.69
N SER A 244 -1.65 -9.89 15.27
CA SER A 244 -1.58 -10.15 16.71
C SER A 244 -0.33 -10.94 17.05
N LEU A 245 0.44 -10.46 18.02
CA LEU A 245 1.56 -11.17 18.60
C LEU A 245 1.08 -12.12 19.71
N ASP A 246 0.21 -11.61 20.56
CA ASP A 246 -0.40 -12.33 21.68
C ASP A 246 -1.79 -11.74 22.00
N ASN A 247 -2.37 -12.13 23.13
CA ASN A 247 -3.70 -11.62 23.54
C ASN A 247 -3.72 -10.13 23.91
N ASN A 248 -2.57 -9.51 24.19
CA ASN A 248 -2.45 -8.15 24.67
C ASN A 248 -1.70 -7.22 23.70
N HIS A 249 -1.10 -7.76 22.66
CA HIS A 249 -0.26 -6.98 21.76
C HIS A 249 -0.52 -7.28 20.30
N ILE A 250 -0.52 -6.20 19.52
CA ILE A 250 -0.43 -6.27 18.06
C ILE A 250 0.91 -5.72 17.58
N ILE A 251 1.38 -6.23 16.45
CA ILE A 251 2.47 -5.62 15.69
C ILE A 251 1.84 -4.81 14.56
N PHE A 252 2.36 -3.62 14.37
CA PHE A 252 1.86 -2.69 13.37
C PHE A 252 3.02 -2.13 12.55
N SER A 253 2.90 -2.15 11.24
CA SER A 253 3.89 -1.60 10.33
C SER A 253 3.58 -0.14 9.98
N THR A 254 4.58 0.72 10.03
CA THR A 254 4.48 2.11 9.59
C THR A 254 5.47 2.36 8.47
N GLY A 255 5.01 2.98 7.38
CA GLY A 255 5.89 3.38 6.29
C GLY A 255 6.48 4.78 6.49
N GLU A 256 7.37 5.17 5.61
CA GLU A 256 8.11 6.44 5.70
C GLU A 256 7.50 7.58 4.85
N PHE A 257 6.41 7.34 4.11
CA PHE A 257 5.71 8.30 3.25
C PHE A 257 6.62 9.04 2.25
N ARG A 258 7.79 8.49 1.92
CA ARG A 258 8.94 9.08 1.21
C ARG A 258 9.70 10.17 1.96
N SER A 259 9.46 10.34 3.25
CA SER A 259 10.33 11.09 4.16
C SER A 259 11.40 10.15 4.69
N ARG A 260 12.30 9.72 3.80
CA ARG A 260 13.21 8.57 3.95
C ARG A 260 14.06 8.61 5.22
N TYR A 261 14.53 9.81 5.61
CA TYR A 261 15.39 10.00 6.79
C TYR A 261 14.71 9.53 8.11
N LEU A 262 13.37 9.49 8.15
CA LEU A 262 12.63 9.05 9.34
C LEU A 262 12.83 7.57 9.63
N ALA A 263 13.10 6.74 8.62
CA ALA A 263 13.33 5.32 8.81
C ALA A 263 14.55 5.04 9.71
N GLN A 264 15.58 5.89 9.65
CA GLN A 264 16.77 5.79 10.50
C GLN A 264 16.66 6.60 11.81
N ASN A 265 15.67 7.47 11.94
CA ASN A 265 15.47 8.23 13.17
C ASN A 265 14.75 7.37 14.22
N ILE A 266 15.45 6.98 15.28
CA ILE A 266 14.89 6.11 16.34
C ILE A 266 13.77 6.80 17.16
N LYS A 267 13.67 8.12 17.13
CA LYS A 267 12.60 8.88 17.78
C LYS A 267 11.32 8.96 16.93
N SER A 268 11.40 8.60 15.63
CA SER A 268 10.26 8.57 14.72
C SER A 268 9.62 7.19 14.70
N ILE A 269 8.30 7.15 14.60
CA ILE A 269 7.57 5.89 14.35
C ILE A 269 7.53 5.51 12.87
N ASN A 270 7.97 6.39 11.96
CA ASN A 270 7.89 6.16 10.53
C ASN A 270 9.04 5.26 10.05
N GLY A 271 8.72 4.28 9.20
CA GLY A 271 9.67 3.25 8.76
C GLY A 271 10.04 2.28 9.87
N LYS A 272 9.05 1.82 10.63
CA LYS A 272 9.19 0.95 11.79
C LYS A 272 8.20 -0.22 11.79
N LEU A 273 8.55 -1.28 12.52
CA LEU A 273 7.57 -2.15 13.13
C LEU A 273 7.42 -1.75 14.60
N ILE A 274 6.19 -1.58 15.04
CA ILE A 274 5.88 -1.20 16.42
C ILE A 274 4.98 -2.25 17.08
N LYS A 275 5.26 -2.56 18.33
CA LYS A 275 4.43 -3.40 19.19
C LYS A 275 3.53 -2.51 20.02
N ILE A 276 2.22 -2.67 19.91
CA ILE A 276 1.21 -1.85 20.60
C ILE A 276 0.47 -2.73 21.60
N ASN A 277 0.38 -2.28 22.84
CA ASN A 277 -0.47 -2.91 23.86
C ASN A 277 -1.92 -2.46 23.64
N ILE A 278 -2.84 -3.43 23.44
CA ILE A 278 -4.23 -3.15 23.08
C ILE A 278 -5.10 -2.64 24.25
N ASN A 279 -4.61 -2.74 25.49
CA ASN A 279 -5.36 -2.34 26.68
C ASN A 279 -5.08 -0.89 27.09
N ASN A 280 -3.85 -0.40 26.87
CA ASN A 280 -3.43 0.94 27.31
C ASN A 280 -2.84 1.81 26.18
N SER A 281 -2.76 1.29 24.96
CA SER A 281 -2.22 1.97 23.78
C SER A 281 -0.73 2.34 23.86
N ASN A 282 0.00 1.86 24.86
CA ASN A 282 1.44 2.02 24.92
C ASN A 282 2.09 1.26 23.78
N PHE A 283 3.14 1.82 23.22
CA PHE A 283 3.85 1.18 22.11
C PHE A 283 5.37 1.18 22.31
N LYS A 284 6.03 0.24 21.64
CA LYS A 284 7.48 0.09 21.57
C LYS A 284 7.89 -0.16 20.13
N ILE A 285 8.95 0.50 19.66
CA ILE A 285 9.60 0.19 18.40
C ILE A 285 10.34 -1.13 18.57
N ILE A 286 10.12 -2.10 17.66
CA ILE A 286 10.80 -3.41 17.67
C ILE A 286 11.76 -3.58 16.50
N SER A 287 11.59 -2.80 15.41
CA SER A 287 12.56 -2.71 14.32
C SER A 287 12.50 -1.37 13.61
N SER A 288 13.55 -1.03 12.88
CA SER A 288 13.74 0.24 12.17
C SER A 288 14.34 0.03 10.78
N GLY A 289 14.46 1.11 10.02
CA GLY A 289 15.07 1.02 8.69
C GLY A 289 14.17 0.37 7.65
N HIS A 290 12.84 0.57 7.77
CA HIS A 290 11.84 0.08 6.82
C HIS A 290 11.37 1.19 5.89
N ARG A 291 11.03 0.79 4.66
CA ARG A 291 10.44 1.69 3.67
C ARG A 291 8.91 1.58 3.64
N ASN A 292 8.39 0.39 3.37
CA ASN A 292 6.97 0.16 3.14
C ASN A 292 6.63 -1.33 3.26
N VAL A 293 6.45 -1.81 4.47
CA VAL A 293 6.06 -3.20 4.76
C VAL A 293 4.61 -3.43 4.32
N GLN A 294 4.37 -4.43 3.47
CA GLN A 294 3.08 -4.69 2.83
C GLN A 294 2.51 -6.08 3.06
N GLY A 295 3.25 -6.97 3.69
CA GLY A 295 2.79 -8.25 4.23
C GLY A 295 3.43 -8.48 5.58
N LEU A 296 2.70 -9.08 6.53
CA LEU A 296 3.16 -9.28 7.89
C LEU A 296 2.54 -10.53 8.49
N LEU A 297 3.39 -11.49 8.86
CA LEU A 297 3.02 -12.76 9.46
C LEU A 297 3.78 -12.98 10.77
N TYR A 298 3.10 -13.40 11.82
CA TYR A 298 3.72 -13.96 13.01
C TYR A 298 3.66 -15.50 12.99
N ASP A 299 4.82 -16.14 12.90
CA ASP A 299 4.93 -17.58 13.06
C ASP A 299 5.09 -17.92 14.53
N LYS A 300 3.99 -18.38 15.15
CA LYS A 300 3.95 -18.71 16.59
C LYS A 300 4.81 -19.93 16.94
N ASP A 301 4.97 -20.87 16.00
CA ASP A 301 5.70 -22.10 16.25
C ASP A 301 7.22 -21.85 16.27
N GLU A 302 7.64 -20.87 15.49
CA GLU A 302 9.07 -20.54 15.31
C GLU A 302 9.44 -19.22 16.04
N ASN A 303 8.49 -18.50 16.62
CA ASN A 303 8.66 -17.22 17.33
C ASN A 303 9.39 -16.13 16.54
N PHE A 304 9.02 -15.95 15.26
CA PHE A 304 9.50 -14.85 14.44
C PHE A 304 8.39 -14.19 13.63
N LEU A 305 8.65 -12.96 13.19
CA LEU A 305 7.85 -12.29 12.17
C LEU A 305 8.51 -12.51 10.80
N LEU A 306 7.71 -12.89 9.81
CA LEU A 306 8.04 -12.78 8.40
C LEU A 306 7.29 -11.59 7.83
N PHE A 307 7.98 -10.79 7.01
CA PHE A 307 7.33 -9.67 6.36
C PHE A 307 7.89 -9.38 4.98
N THR A 308 7.03 -8.85 4.12
CA THR A 308 7.40 -8.41 2.78
C THR A 308 7.49 -6.90 2.75
N GLU A 309 8.43 -6.37 1.99
CA GLU A 309 8.70 -4.94 1.93
C GLU A 309 8.95 -4.46 0.51
N HIS A 310 8.37 -3.31 0.14
CA HIS A 310 8.63 -2.69 -1.14
C HIS A 310 9.93 -1.88 -1.12
N GLY A 311 10.85 -2.23 -1.97
CA GLY A 311 12.02 -1.44 -2.30
C GLY A 311 11.73 -0.25 -3.21
N PRO A 312 12.77 0.48 -3.65
CA PRO A 312 12.68 1.46 -4.73
C PRO A 312 12.57 0.78 -6.10
N ALA A 313 13.29 1.22 -7.12
CA ALA A 313 13.34 0.50 -8.40
C ALA A 313 14.15 -0.80 -8.26
N GLY A 314 13.49 -1.92 -7.98
CA GLY A 314 14.09 -3.17 -7.48
C GLY A 314 14.29 -3.14 -5.97
N GLY A 315 14.88 -4.21 -5.41
CA GLY A 315 15.16 -4.32 -3.99
C GLY A 315 13.91 -4.46 -3.11
N ASP A 316 12.85 -5.08 -3.63
CA ASP A 316 11.76 -5.59 -2.80
C ASP A 316 12.29 -6.77 -1.98
N GLU A 317 11.81 -6.97 -0.76
CA GLU A 317 12.44 -7.88 0.20
C GLU A 317 11.44 -8.80 0.89
N ILE A 318 11.94 -9.97 1.30
CA ILE A 318 11.35 -10.81 2.35
C ILE A 318 12.32 -10.77 3.52
N ASN A 319 11.83 -10.38 4.66
CA ASN A 319 12.59 -10.17 5.88
C ASN A 319 12.07 -11.04 7.03
N LEU A 320 12.96 -11.32 8.01
CA LEU A 320 12.65 -12.07 9.22
C LEU A 320 13.09 -11.28 10.44
N LEU A 321 12.24 -11.22 11.47
CA LEU A 321 12.55 -10.63 12.78
C LEU A 321 12.30 -11.66 13.88
N ASP A 322 13.34 -12.01 14.62
CA ASP A 322 13.25 -12.82 15.84
C ASP A 322 12.62 -11.96 16.97
N VAL A 323 11.42 -12.31 17.41
CA VAL A 323 10.69 -11.56 18.44
C VAL A 323 11.05 -11.98 19.87
N THR A 324 11.89 -12.99 20.04
CA THR A 324 12.35 -13.46 21.37
C THR A 324 13.40 -12.52 21.98
N LYS A 325 14.05 -11.71 21.15
CA LYS A 325 15.12 -10.80 21.55
C LYS A 325 14.60 -9.38 21.77
N ASP A 326 14.99 -8.76 22.85
CA ASP A 326 14.67 -7.35 23.15
C ASP A 326 15.68 -6.39 22.50
N THR A 327 15.83 -6.51 21.16
CA THR A 327 16.76 -5.72 20.36
C THR A 327 16.02 -5.04 19.23
N ILE A 328 16.26 -3.75 19.01
CA ILE A 328 15.72 -3.04 17.86
C ILE A 328 16.63 -3.27 16.67
N TYR A 329 16.23 -4.18 15.78
CA TYR A 329 16.97 -4.47 14.55
C TYR A 329 16.76 -3.37 13.50
N ASN A 330 17.81 -3.09 12.73
CA ASN A 330 17.79 -2.10 11.66
C ASN A 330 17.95 -2.77 10.29
N TYR A 331 16.96 -2.59 9.40
CA TYR A 331 16.92 -3.18 8.05
C TYR A 331 17.54 -2.28 6.97
N GLY A 332 18.16 -1.17 7.35
CA GLY A 332 19.07 -0.39 6.52
C GLY A 332 18.46 0.70 5.66
N TRP A 333 17.15 0.67 5.32
CA TRP A 333 16.55 1.72 4.52
C TRP A 333 16.66 3.10 5.18
N PRO A 334 17.01 4.19 4.49
CA PRO A 334 17.36 4.30 3.05
C PRO A 334 18.89 4.30 2.79
N ILE A 335 19.69 3.89 3.75
CA ILE A 335 21.17 3.87 3.60
C ILE A 335 21.59 2.67 2.76
N SER A 336 21.03 1.49 3.07
CA SER A 336 21.25 0.26 2.32
C SER A 336 19.98 -0.14 1.56
N SER A 337 20.11 -0.64 0.34
CA SER A 337 19.03 -1.19 -0.49
C SER A 337 19.60 -1.91 -1.70
N TYR A 338 19.01 -3.05 -2.07
CA TYR A 338 19.32 -3.76 -3.32
C TYR A 338 18.68 -3.12 -4.56
N GLY A 339 17.82 -2.13 -4.37
CA GLY A 339 17.19 -1.37 -5.47
C GLY A 339 18.01 -0.19 -5.96
N TYR A 340 17.41 0.58 -6.88
CA TYR A 340 17.99 1.76 -7.50
C TYR A 340 17.08 2.97 -7.30
N HIS A 341 17.61 4.18 -7.43
CA HIS A 341 16.79 5.40 -7.45
C HIS A 341 15.84 5.40 -8.65
N TYR A 342 14.59 5.83 -8.48
CA TYR A 342 13.58 5.87 -9.56
C TYR A 342 13.93 6.83 -10.71
N SER A 343 14.59 7.91 -10.40
CA SER A 343 15.10 8.86 -11.38
C SER A 343 16.45 9.29 -10.88
N ASP A 344 17.45 8.68 -11.42
CA ASP A 344 18.56 9.38 -11.89
C ASP A 344 19.83 9.57 -11.14
N LYS A 345 20.68 9.14 -11.87
CA LYS A 345 22.09 9.50 -12.07
C LYS A 345 22.43 11.00 -11.84
N LEU A 346 21.44 11.92 -11.75
CA LEU A 346 21.61 13.37 -11.70
C LEU A 346 21.42 14.01 -10.31
N ASP A 347 20.89 13.28 -9.30
CA ASP A 347 20.74 13.82 -7.93
C ASP A 347 21.91 13.42 -7.04
N ILE A 348 23.04 14.07 -7.25
CA ILE A 348 24.25 13.84 -6.47
C ILE A 348 23.98 14.05 -4.96
N THR A 349 23.20 15.09 -4.60
CA THR A 349 22.89 15.40 -3.19
C THR A 349 22.04 14.32 -2.55
N ARG A 350 20.98 13.85 -3.23
CA ARG A 350 20.14 12.75 -2.76
C ARG A 350 20.92 11.44 -2.68
N ASN A 351 21.73 11.14 -3.69
CA ASN A 351 22.52 9.93 -3.74
C ASN A 351 23.57 9.87 -2.62
N LYS A 352 24.15 11.00 -2.24
CA LYS A 352 25.01 11.11 -1.05
C LYS A 352 24.22 10.90 0.25
N LYS A 353 23.03 11.51 0.35
CA LYS A 353 22.17 11.39 1.54
C LYS A 353 21.59 9.98 1.71
N TYR A 354 21.25 9.32 0.59
CA TYR A 354 20.66 7.98 0.53
C TYR A 354 21.41 7.12 -0.48
N PRO A 355 22.56 6.54 -0.09
CA PRO A 355 23.50 5.94 -1.06
C PRO A 355 23.03 4.61 -1.65
N PHE A 356 22.03 3.94 -1.04
CA PHE A 356 21.55 2.60 -1.43
C PHE A 356 22.72 1.61 -1.55
N LEU A 357 23.50 1.53 -0.49
CA LEU A 357 24.62 0.59 -0.37
C LEU A 357 24.10 -0.84 -0.55
N LYS A 358 24.84 -1.66 -1.26
CA LYS A 358 24.53 -3.08 -1.46
C LYS A 358 25.15 -3.90 -0.32
N SER A 359 24.53 -5.06 0.00
CA SER A 359 24.95 -5.89 1.15
C SER A 359 24.69 -5.18 2.49
N HIS A 360 23.48 -5.36 3.04
CA HIS A 360 23.05 -4.74 4.29
C HIS A 360 23.99 -5.07 5.45
N SER A 361 24.38 -6.34 5.57
CA SER A 361 25.27 -6.84 6.64
C SER A 361 26.65 -6.19 6.64
N SER A 362 27.21 -5.86 5.47
CA SER A 362 28.51 -5.16 5.38
C SER A 362 28.49 -3.77 6.01
N TYR A 363 27.31 -3.23 6.26
CA TYR A 363 27.11 -1.91 6.88
C TYR A 363 26.37 -1.99 8.23
N GLY A 364 26.34 -3.18 8.83
CA GLY A 364 25.76 -3.41 10.16
C GLY A 364 24.24 -3.46 10.20
N TYR A 365 23.57 -3.67 9.05
CA TYR A 365 22.14 -3.85 8.95
C TYR A 365 21.76 -5.31 8.77
N ILE A 366 20.49 -5.63 9.01
CA ILE A 366 19.96 -6.98 8.83
C ILE A 366 19.78 -7.27 7.33
N GLU A 367 20.35 -8.40 6.88
CA GLU A 367 20.15 -8.89 5.51
C GLU A 367 18.74 -9.43 5.32
N PRO A 368 18.09 -9.13 4.18
CA PRO A 368 16.85 -9.80 3.82
C PRO A 368 17.08 -11.29 3.55
N LEU A 369 16.09 -12.12 3.86
CA LEU A 369 16.11 -13.53 3.45
C LEU A 369 16.16 -13.69 1.92
N LYS A 370 15.50 -12.74 1.23
CA LYS A 370 15.47 -12.68 -0.22
C LYS A 370 15.19 -11.25 -0.67
N TYR A 371 15.88 -10.82 -1.73
CA TYR A 371 15.52 -9.59 -2.44
C TYR A 371 15.16 -9.86 -3.90
N PHE A 372 14.44 -8.93 -4.52
CA PHE A 372 13.96 -9.04 -5.90
C PHE A 372 14.35 -7.81 -6.71
N THR A 373 15.03 -8.04 -7.83
CA THR A 373 15.38 -7.02 -8.82
C THR A 373 15.18 -7.64 -10.20
N PRO A 374 14.23 -7.12 -11.01
CA PRO A 374 13.40 -5.93 -10.78
C PRO A 374 12.32 -6.10 -9.70
N SER A 375 11.69 -4.97 -9.29
CA SER A 375 10.60 -4.97 -8.33
C SER A 375 9.42 -5.83 -8.77
N ILE A 376 8.88 -6.59 -7.82
CA ILE A 376 7.68 -7.43 -7.99
C ILE A 376 6.45 -6.85 -7.27
N GLY A 377 6.66 -5.91 -6.33
CA GLY A 377 5.62 -5.35 -5.45
C GLY A 377 5.00 -6.40 -4.55
N PRO A 378 5.77 -7.06 -3.65
CA PRO A 378 5.22 -8.08 -2.77
C PRO A 378 4.15 -7.48 -1.87
N SER A 379 3.11 -8.25 -1.58
CA SER A 379 2.01 -7.83 -0.72
C SER A 379 1.90 -8.76 0.49
N GLU A 380 0.80 -9.45 0.68
CA GLU A 380 0.59 -10.27 1.87
C GLU A 380 1.45 -11.54 1.89
N ILE A 381 1.68 -12.07 3.09
CA ILE A 381 2.39 -13.31 3.36
C ILE A 381 1.61 -14.17 4.36
N VAL A 382 1.46 -15.47 4.08
CA VAL A 382 0.74 -16.43 4.92
C VAL A 382 1.53 -17.71 5.11
N LYS A 383 1.33 -18.37 6.25
CA LYS A 383 1.83 -19.73 6.53
C LYS A 383 0.79 -20.75 6.06
N ILE A 384 1.24 -21.77 5.34
CA ILE A 384 0.37 -22.85 4.85
C ILE A 384 0.66 -24.20 5.53
N ASN A 385 1.90 -24.38 6.01
CA ASN A 385 2.33 -25.58 6.72
C ASN A 385 3.56 -25.25 7.57
N LYS A 386 4.11 -26.23 8.29
CA LYS A 386 5.38 -26.07 9.03
C LYS A 386 6.48 -25.62 8.07
N LYS A 387 7.02 -24.41 8.31
CA LYS A 387 8.07 -23.76 7.49
C LYS A 387 7.75 -23.60 6.00
N SER A 388 6.48 -23.70 5.61
CA SER A 388 6.03 -23.46 4.23
C SER A 388 5.11 -22.25 4.19
N TYR A 389 5.37 -21.34 3.27
CA TYR A 389 4.74 -20.03 3.20
C TYR A 389 4.35 -19.67 1.77
N ILE A 390 3.42 -18.75 1.65
CA ILE A 390 3.05 -18.12 0.37
C ILE A 390 3.10 -16.61 0.57
N PHE A 391 3.71 -15.89 -0.34
CA PHE A 391 3.51 -14.45 -0.46
C PHE A 391 2.90 -14.10 -1.81
N SER A 392 2.15 -13.01 -1.84
CA SER A 392 1.52 -12.49 -3.04
C SER A 392 2.25 -11.24 -3.55
N CYS A 393 1.96 -10.85 -4.79
CA CYS A 393 2.52 -9.64 -5.37
C CYS A 393 1.54 -8.86 -6.24
N LEU A 394 1.75 -7.54 -6.28
CA LEU A 394 0.95 -6.59 -7.02
C LEU A 394 1.40 -6.47 -8.48
N SER A 395 2.64 -6.09 -8.72
CA SER A 395 3.13 -5.84 -10.08
C SER A 395 3.40 -7.12 -10.85
N CYS A 396 3.82 -8.16 -10.19
CA CYS A 396 4.06 -9.46 -10.79
C CYS A 396 2.79 -10.31 -11.01
N LYS A 397 1.63 -9.89 -10.42
CA LYS A 397 0.31 -10.54 -10.58
C LYS A 397 0.34 -12.05 -10.31
N SER A 398 0.98 -12.45 -9.23
CA SER A 398 1.31 -13.84 -8.92
C SER A 398 1.32 -14.09 -7.42
N ILE A 399 1.32 -15.35 -7.04
CA ILE A 399 1.68 -15.83 -5.71
C ILE A 399 2.96 -16.66 -5.81
N PHE A 400 3.75 -16.68 -4.74
CA PHE A 400 4.97 -17.45 -4.64
C PHE A 400 4.92 -18.35 -3.43
N PHE A 401 5.19 -19.63 -3.67
CA PHE A 401 5.39 -20.63 -2.62
C PHE A 401 6.87 -20.69 -2.28
N PHE A 402 7.21 -20.83 -1.01
CA PHE A 402 8.60 -21.05 -0.58
C PHE A 402 8.63 -21.76 0.78
N ASP A 403 9.78 -22.40 1.04
CA ASP A 403 10.05 -23.05 2.29
C ASP A 403 11.23 -22.37 3.00
N LEU A 404 11.29 -22.48 4.33
CA LEU A 404 12.45 -22.14 5.13
C LEU A 404 13.12 -23.44 5.64
N ASP A 405 14.44 -23.51 5.52
CA ASP A 405 15.23 -24.59 6.12
C ASP A 405 15.40 -24.39 7.66
N SER A 406 16.16 -25.29 8.30
CA SER A 406 16.44 -25.20 9.73
C SER A 406 17.24 -23.96 10.13
N LYS A 407 17.90 -23.29 9.18
CA LYS A 407 18.67 -22.06 9.37
C LYS A 407 17.88 -20.82 8.89
N ASN A 408 16.58 -20.96 8.66
CA ASN A 408 15.70 -19.94 8.14
C ASN A 408 16.13 -19.34 6.78
N LYS A 409 16.79 -20.12 5.91
CA LYS A 409 17.08 -19.73 4.53
C LYS A 409 15.95 -20.16 3.62
N ILE A 410 15.60 -19.30 2.66
CA ILE A 410 14.58 -19.60 1.65
C ILE A 410 15.12 -20.61 0.64
N HIS A 411 14.35 -21.65 0.40
CA HIS A 411 14.53 -22.59 -0.69
C HIS A 411 13.19 -23.00 -1.32
N ASN A 412 13.22 -23.80 -2.39
CA ASN A 412 12.03 -24.29 -3.10
C ASN A 412 11.07 -23.19 -3.56
N ILE A 413 11.58 -22.02 -3.92
CA ILE A 413 10.71 -20.93 -4.36
C ILE A 413 10.09 -21.22 -5.73
N SER A 414 8.75 -21.21 -5.80
CA SER A 414 8.00 -21.41 -7.05
C SER A 414 6.93 -20.34 -7.21
N LYS A 415 6.58 -20.05 -8.47
CA LYS A 415 5.67 -18.96 -8.85
C LYS A 415 4.44 -19.51 -9.54
N VAL A 416 3.26 -19.04 -9.16
CA VAL A 416 1.98 -19.29 -9.83
C VAL A 416 1.38 -17.96 -10.29
N ARG A 417 1.07 -17.84 -11.58
CA ARG A 417 0.51 -16.62 -12.16
C ARG A 417 -0.99 -16.54 -11.92
N VAL A 418 -1.42 -15.55 -11.11
CA VAL A 418 -2.84 -15.24 -10.87
C VAL A 418 -3.41 -14.34 -11.98
N LYS A 419 -2.53 -13.62 -12.71
CA LYS A 419 -2.83 -12.62 -13.77
C LYS A 419 -3.52 -11.36 -13.27
N GLU A 420 -3.65 -11.20 -11.95
CA GLU A 420 -4.18 -10.01 -11.29
C GLU A 420 -3.31 -9.57 -10.11
N ARG A 421 -3.42 -8.30 -9.76
CA ARG A 421 -2.76 -7.74 -8.58
C ARG A 421 -3.42 -8.32 -7.33
N VAL A 422 -2.68 -9.08 -6.55
CA VAL A 422 -3.17 -9.64 -5.28
C VAL A 422 -2.81 -8.65 -4.17
N ARG A 423 -3.83 -7.94 -3.66
CA ARG A 423 -3.64 -6.92 -2.61
C ARG A 423 -3.49 -7.56 -1.23
N ASP A 424 -4.32 -8.55 -0.97
CA ASP A 424 -4.41 -9.21 0.31
C ASP A 424 -4.67 -10.69 0.14
N MET A 425 -4.28 -11.48 1.14
CA MET A 425 -4.38 -12.93 1.07
C MET A 425 -4.46 -13.52 2.47
N ILE A 426 -5.40 -14.44 2.66
CA ILE A 426 -5.52 -15.21 3.89
C ILE A 426 -5.66 -16.69 3.56
N TYR A 427 -5.22 -17.55 4.47
CA TYR A 427 -5.23 -19.00 4.28
C TYR A 427 -6.03 -19.71 5.37
N ARG A 428 -6.93 -20.61 4.96
CA ARG A 428 -7.71 -21.46 5.86
C ARG A 428 -8.20 -22.72 5.15
N ASP A 429 -8.17 -23.84 5.84
CA ASP A 429 -8.75 -25.11 5.39
C ASP A 429 -8.32 -25.49 3.95
N LYS A 430 -7.01 -25.44 3.69
CA LYS A 430 -6.40 -25.70 2.38
C LYS A 430 -6.92 -24.80 1.26
N LYS A 431 -7.40 -23.61 1.59
CA LYS A 431 -7.84 -22.61 0.62
C LYS A 431 -7.13 -21.28 0.88
N LEU A 432 -6.66 -20.67 -0.20
CA LEU A 432 -6.24 -19.27 -0.24
C LEU A 432 -7.43 -18.41 -0.66
N TYR A 433 -7.70 -17.38 0.10
CA TYR A 433 -8.66 -16.34 -0.23
C TYR A 433 -7.87 -15.08 -0.58
N LEU A 434 -8.11 -14.53 -1.75
CA LEU A 434 -7.34 -13.43 -2.34
C LEU A 434 -8.24 -12.21 -2.54
N PHE A 435 -7.77 -11.02 -2.22
CA PHE A 435 -8.36 -9.80 -2.74
C PHE A 435 -7.63 -9.38 -4.03
N LEU A 436 -8.34 -9.40 -5.15
CA LEU A 436 -7.84 -9.10 -6.49
C LEU A 436 -8.12 -7.64 -6.84
N GLU A 437 -7.08 -6.81 -6.84
CA GLU A 437 -7.21 -5.35 -6.91
C GLU A 437 -7.59 -4.82 -8.30
N ASP A 438 -7.19 -5.51 -9.37
CA ASP A 438 -7.47 -5.07 -10.75
C ASP A 438 -8.97 -5.00 -11.04
N THR A 439 -9.74 -5.90 -10.45
CA THR A 439 -11.17 -6.06 -10.70
C THR A 439 -12.04 -5.97 -9.44
N ALA A 440 -11.47 -5.60 -8.29
CA ALA A 440 -12.16 -5.60 -7.00
C ALA A 440 -12.91 -6.92 -6.76
N SER A 441 -12.17 -8.02 -6.77
CA SER A 441 -12.74 -9.37 -6.77
C SER A 441 -12.21 -10.19 -5.61
N ILE A 442 -12.99 -11.20 -5.20
CA ILE A 442 -12.51 -12.27 -4.31
C ILE A 442 -12.08 -13.44 -5.18
N GLY A 443 -10.86 -13.92 -4.97
CA GLY A 443 -10.35 -15.14 -5.57
C GLY A 443 -10.20 -16.24 -4.54
N ILE A 444 -10.48 -17.50 -4.92
CA ILE A 444 -10.26 -18.66 -4.06
C ILE A 444 -9.44 -19.68 -4.84
N ILE A 445 -8.32 -20.10 -4.24
CA ILE A 445 -7.49 -21.19 -4.76
C ILE A 445 -7.50 -22.32 -3.72
N LYS A 446 -7.87 -23.52 -4.14
CA LYS A 446 -7.76 -24.74 -3.33
C LYS A 446 -6.35 -25.31 -3.52
N LEU A 447 -5.62 -25.54 -2.42
CA LEU A 447 -4.28 -26.14 -2.39
C LEU A 447 -4.32 -27.64 -2.16
#